data_10c6c99a315ee75706166ad2ec9aeb34
#
_entry.id   10c6c99a315ee75706166ad2ec9aeb34
#
_cell.length_a   1.000
_cell.length_b   1.000
_cell.length_c   1.000
_cell.angle_alpha   90.00
_cell.angle_beta   90.00
_cell.angle_gamma   90.00
#
_symmetry.space_group_name_H-M   'P 1'
#
loop_
_entity.id
_entity.type
_entity.pdbx_description
1 polymer ?
#
loop_
_entity_poly.entity_id
_entity_poly.type
_entity_poly.pdbx_seq_one_letter_code
_entity_poly.pdbx_strand_id
1 'polypeptide(L)'
;MNEPANEAKNNDGQGLLKAASFIAIIILLSKIAGFLRDIVIANYYGASVVSDAYFYAYQIPALVLVILGGVGGPFHSATVAVFSRIVKDFTTKPDENVKKLFNTFETFSIILFLILTLICFFFPHQVMQLIINGDNPELLGYASNLLKIMSPIILIGAVIGLYYGILVTYKRFLLPNISPSMLSVGIIIVLLITKGDKTGFYLAVGTLFGAILQFLLQAPVVRKIGYSFKPSFDFFKNKNFNEILELLFPAFLSSTIGQLGVYVDMFFSSNLKEGAWTAFGYANRIFQFPVGLLLTAILVPLFPLFSRLVGQKDIDGVRHYYKKGIGTLIYAGAFLMICIFVVRTDAIRLALQRGAFDYDATILVSDILFFITLSIIPYVVRDSATRLFYSYGDSKTPFLIAIGCIILKIFLNLLLVKPMGINGIALSTTLVTLFNASMLTILLKRKISIGYKSLISNCIKILVVAAITFLIGSFVSNIYSKYIEWNFIMGLIKLLLVGIIMTISYFSLSHILKIEYMEELISKIKNKFNRASKNEI
;
A
#
# COMPACT_ATOMS: atom_id res chain seq x y z
N MET A 1 -10.52 35.54 -31.95
CA MET A 1 -9.76 35.94 -30.74
C MET A 1 -9.83 34.89 -29.62
N ASN A 2 -9.76 33.59 -29.91
CA ASN A 2 -9.86 32.49 -28.90
C ASN A 2 -8.66 31.54 -28.89
N GLU A 3 -7.58 31.78 -29.67
CA GLU A 3 -6.43 30.92 -29.75
C GLU A 3 -5.46 30.97 -28.56
N PRO A 4 -5.12 32.13 -27.94
CA PRO A 4 -4.12 32.17 -26.87
C PRO A 4 -4.59 31.52 -25.55
N ALA A 5 -5.91 31.48 -25.30
CA ALA A 5 -6.46 30.85 -24.09
C ALA A 5 -6.46 29.29 -24.16
N ASN A 6 -6.51 28.71 -25.36
CA ASN A 6 -6.45 27.27 -25.55
C ASN A 6 -5.01 26.75 -25.54
N GLU A 7 -4.03 27.51 -26.03
CA GLU A 7 -2.61 27.14 -25.93
C GLU A 7 -2.07 27.22 -24.50
N ALA A 8 -2.47 28.21 -23.72
CA ALA A 8 -2.12 28.29 -22.29
C ALA A 8 -2.70 27.11 -21.49
N LYS A 9 -3.97 26.73 -21.73
CA LYS A 9 -4.59 25.53 -21.11
C LYS A 9 -3.95 24.22 -21.55
N ASN A 10 -3.50 24.11 -22.79
CA ASN A 10 -2.79 22.92 -23.29
C ASN A 10 -1.37 22.81 -22.72
N ASN A 11 -0.66 23.91 -22.56
CA ASN A 11 0.68 23.94 -21.95
C ASN A 11 0.62 23.63 -20.45
N ASP A 12 -0.37 24.14 -19.72
CA ASP A 12 -0.60 23.79 -18.31
C ASP A 12 -0.97 22.29 -18.15
N GLY A 13 -1.79 21.75 -19.03
CA GLY A 13 -2.15 20.33 -19.04
C GLY A 13 -0.96 19.40 -19.32
N GLN A 14 -0.09 19.76 -20.26
CA GLN A 14 1.12 19.00 -20.57
C GLN A 14 2.17 19.07 -19.45
N GLY A 15 2.31 20.22 -18.80
CA GLY A 15 3.18 20.39 -17.62
C GLY A 15 2.71 19.54 -16.46
N LEU A 16 1.39 19.50 -16.20
CA LEU A 16 0.80 18.68 -15.14
C LEU A 16 0.97 17.17 -15.40
N LEU A 17 0.78 16.72 -16.65
CA LEU A 17 1.01 15.33 -17.04
C LEU A 17 2.46 14.91 -16.91
N LYS A 18 3.41 15.76 -17.29
CA LYS A 18 4.85 15.50 -17.12
C LYS A 18 5.22 15.39 -15.63
N ALA A 19 4.72 16.29 -14.80
CA ALA A 19 4.94 16.26 -13.36
C ALA A 19 4.32 15.00 -12.71
N ALA A 20 3.10 14.63 -13.08
CA ALA A 20 2.43 13.42 -12.59
C ALA A 20 3.17 12.15 -13.01
N SER A 21 3.65 12.07 -14.27
CA SER A 21 4.43 10.93 -14.77
C SER A 21 5.77 10.80 -14.03
N PHE A 22 6.45 11.92 -13.77
CA PHE A 22 7.70 11.96 -13.02
C PHE A 22 7.52 11.49 -11.57
N ILE A 23 6.44 11.94 -10.89
CA ILE A 23 6.10 11.49 -9.54
C ILE A 23 5.77 9.98 -9.54
N ALA A 24 5.07 9.46 -10.54
CA ALA A 24 4.77 8.04 -10.66
C ALA A 24 6.04 7.18 -10.78
N ILE A 25 7.04 7.64 -11.56
CA ILE A 25 8.34 6.96 -11.67
C ILE A 25 9.05 6.94 -10.30
N ILE A 26 9.05 8.04 -9.57
CA ILE A 26 9.67 8.12 -8.24
C ILE A 26 9.00 7.16 -7.25
N ILE A 27 7.67 7.11 -7.25
CA ILE A 27 6.92 6.16 -6.41
C ILE A 27 7.28 4.72 -6.78
N LEU A 28 7.42 4.41 -8.07
CA LEU A 28 7.85 3.09 -8.54
C LEU A 28 9.27 2.76 -8.06
N LEU A 29 10.21 3.68 -8.19
CA LEU A 29 11.58 3.51 -7.68
C LEU A 29 11.61 3.30 -6.17
N SER A 30 10.79 4.01 -5.42
CA SER A 30 10.65 3.83 -3.97
C SER A 30 10.11 2.44 -3.61
N LYS A 31 9.16 1.90 -4.39
CA LYS A 31 8.66 0.53 -4.21
C LYS A 31 9.73 -0.52 -4.54
N ILE A 32 10.53 -0.30 -5.59
CA ILE A 32 11.66 -1.17 -5.93
C ILE A 32 12.70 -1.17 -4.80
N ALA A 33 13.05 -0.01 -4.26
CA ALA A 33 13.96 0.09 -3.11
C ALA A 33 13.41 -0.68 -1.88
N GLY A 34 12.10 -0.60 -1.62
CA GLY A 34 11.43 -1.39 -0.59
C GLY A 34 11.53 -2.89 -0.83
N PHE A 35 11.35 -3.33 -2.07
CA PHE A 35 11.48 -4.75 -2.42
C PHE A 35 12.93 -5.26 -2.32
N LEU A 36 13.90 -4.47 -2.77
CA LEU A 36 15.33 -4.79 -2.61
C LEU A 36 15.73 -4.91 -1.14
N ARG A 37 15.22 -4.02 -0.27
CA ARG A 37 15.40 -4.13 1.18
C ARG A 37 14.88 -5.47 1.70
N ASP A 38 13.69 -5.88 1.28
CA ASP A 38 13.07 -7.13 1.72
C ASP A 38 13.88 -8.36 1.29
N ILE A 39 14.47 -8.32 0.08
CA ILE A 39 15.42 -9.34 -0.39
C ILE A 39 16.66 -9.40 0.51
N VAL A 40 17.22 -8.26 0.89
CA VAL A 40 18.40 -8.20 1.77
C VAL A 40 18.04 -8.70 3.17
N ILE A 41 16.89 -8.31 3.73
CA ILE A 41 16.43 -8.82 5.02
C ILE A 41 16.23 -10.35 4.96
N ALA A 42 15.56 -10.85 3.93
CA ALA A 42 15.35 -12.29 3.72
C ALA A 42 16.68 -13.04 3.63
N ASN A 43 17.68 -12.51 2.92
CA ASN A 43 18.99 -13.12 2.77
C ASN A 43 19.73 -13.31 4.12
N TYR A 44 19.65 -12.32 5.03
CA TYR A 44 20.40 -12.36 6.29
C TYR A 44 19.62 -12.99 7.44
N TYR A 45 18.29 -12.85 7.48
CA TYR A 45 17.47 -13.27 8.61
C TYR A 45 16.41 -14.33 8.28
N GLY A 46 16.15 -14.59 6.99
CA GLY A 46 15.16 -15.59 6.56
C GLY A 46 13.75 -15.31 7.10
N ALA A 47 13.03 -16.39 7.35
CA ALA A 47 11.77 -16.41 8.10
C ALA A 47 12.04 -17.06 9.47
N SER A 48 12.41 -16.27 10.45
CA SER A 48 12.90 -16.69 11.77
C SER A 48 12.24 -15.86 12.89
N VAL A 49 12.45 -16.27 14.15
CA VAL A 49 12.00 -15.51 15.32
C VAL A 49 12.55 -14.08 15.34
N VAL A 50 13.79 -13.87 14.87
CA VAL A 50 14.44 -12.55 14.82
C VAL A 50 13.76 -11.63 13.78
N SER A 51 13.48 -12.16 12.58
CA SER A 51 12.76 -11.40 11.56
C SER A 51 11.31 -11.12 11.97
N ASP A 52 10.63 -12.08 12.63
CA ASP A 52 9.32 -11.84 13.23
C ASP A 52 9.38 -10.71 14.26
N ALA A 53 10.31 -10.82 15.23
CA ALA A 53 10.50 -9.81 16.27
C ALA A 53 10.75 -8.41 15.71
N TYR A 54 11.55 -8.32 14.64
CA TYR A 54 11.77 -7.06 13.95
C TYR A 54 10.48 -6.49 13.35
N PHE A 55 9.70 -7.29 12.62
CA PHE A 55 8.47 -6.80 12.01
C PHE A 55 7.38 -6.48 13.04
N TYR A 56 7.35 -7.21 14.17
CA TYR A 56 6.50 -6.85 15.31
C TYR A 56 6.91 -5.50 15.90
N ALA A 57 8.18 -5.33 16.24
CA ALA A 57 8.70 -4.11 16.83
C ALA A 57 8.57 -2.90 15.87
N TYR A 58 8.85 -3.10 14.58
CA TYR A 58 8.78 -2.06 13.56
C TYR A 58 7.35 -1.56 13.31
N GLN A 59 6.33 -2.37 13.57
CA GLN A 59 4.94 -1.97 13.33
C GLN A 59 4.54 -0.71 14.10
N ILE A 60 5.10 -0.47 15.30
CA ILE A 60 4.81 0.72 16.10
C ILE A 60 5.40 1.99 15.47
N PRO A 61 6.73 2.09 15.18
CA PRO A 61 7.28 3.22 14.45
C PRO A 61 6.68 3.38 13.05
N ALA A 62 6.39 2.26 12.35
CA ALA A 62 5.77 2.29 11.04
C ALA A 62 4.37 2.90 11.05
N LEU A 63 3.56 2.61 12.08
CA LEU A 63 2.25 3.23 12.27
C LEU A 63 2.38 4.75 12.35
N VAL A 64 3.34 5.24 13.14
CA VAL A 64 3.61 6.66 13.27
C VAL A 64 4.05 7.26 11.92
N LEU A 65 4.98 6.62 11.22
CA LEU A 65 5.44 7.08 9.91
C LEU A 65 4.30 7.09 8.86
N VAL A 66 3.40 6.12 8.88
CA VAL A 66 2.26 6.04 7.94
C VAL A 66 1.20 7.09 8.29
N ILE A 67 0.84 7.22 9.57
CA ILE A 67 -0.20 8.15 10.00
C ILE A 67 0.28 9.60 9.89
N LEU A 68 1.54 9.87 10.25
CA LEU A 68 2.08 11.23 10.30
C LEU A 68 2.77 11.62 9.00
N GLY A 69 3.62 10.78 8.48
CA GLY A 69 4.54 11.07 7.38
C GLY A 69 4.14 10.51 6.01
N GLY A 70 3.03 9.77 5.92
CA GLY A 70 2.57 9.18 4.65
C GLY A 70 1.85 10.18 3.75
N VAL A 71 1.94 9.98 2.43
CA VAL A 71 1.13 10.73 1.44
C VAL A 71 -0.35 10.52 1.75
N GLY A 72 -1.07 11.61 2.03
CA GLY A 72 -2.48 11.54 2.39
C GLY A 72 -2.76 11.12 3.84
N GLY A 73 -1.75 10.96 4.68
CA GLY A 73 -1.92 10.74 6.12
C GLY A 73 -2.57 11.95 6.82
N PRO A 74 -3.12 11.75 8.04
CA PRO A 74 -3.81 12.80 8.79
C PRO A 74 -2.99 14.08 8.99
N PHE A 75 -1.73 13.95 9.40
CA PHE A 75 -0.84 15.10 9.60
C PHE A 75 -0.57 15.85 8.30
N HIS A 76 -0.23 15.13 7.25
CA HIS A 76 -0.05 15.70 5.92
C HIS A 76 -1.30 16.46 5.46
N SER A 77 -2.47 15.83 5.53
CA SER A 77 -3.72 16.42 5.06
C SER A 77 -4.10 17.66 5.85
N ALA A 78 -4.02 17.63 7.18
CA ALA A 78 -4.32 18.78 8.05
C ALA A 78 -3.32 19.93 7.84
N THR A 79 -2.01 19.61 7.75
CA THR A 79 -0.96 20.60 7.47
C THR A 79 -1.20 21.28 6.13
N VAL A 80 -1.38 20.50 5.06
CA VAL A 80 -1.60 21.06 3.71
C VAL A 80 -2.86 21.90 3.67
N ALA A 81 -3.99 21.46 4.27
CA ALA A 81 -5.25 22.18 4.25
C ALA A 81 -5.12 23.58 4.89
N VAL A 82 -4.48 23.66 6.07
CA VAL A 82 -4.37 24.94 6.78
C VAL A 82 -3.25 25.80 6.20
N PHE A 83 -2.05 25.24 5.99
CA PHE A 83 -0.91 26.04 5.49
C PHE A 83 -1.13 26.55 4.06
N SER A 84 -1.76 25.78 3.17
CA SER A 84 -2.06 26.25 1.80
C SER A 84 -3.01 27.45 1.78
N ARG A 85 -3.84 27.62 2.81
CA ARG A 85 -4.76 28.76 2.93
C ARG A 85 -4.09 30.01 3.49
N ILE A 86 -3.15 29.85 4.45
CA ILE A 86 -2.52 30.98 5.14
C ILE A 86 -1.25 31.48 4.46
N VAL A 87 -0.57 30.63 3.69
CA VAL A 87 0.61 31.02 2.88
C VAL A 87 0.12 31.78 1.65
N LYS A 88 0.35 33.08 1.63
CA LYS A 88 -0.11 33.96 0.55
C LYS A 88 0.72 33.82 -0.74
N ASP A 89 2.02 33.59 -0.58
CA ASP A 89 2.95 33.46 -1.69
C ASP A 89 3.91 32.29 -1.41
N PHE A 90 3.93 31.32 -2.32
CA PHE A 90 4.76 30.11 -2.22
C PHE A 90 6.21 30.32 -2.73
N THR A 91 6.52 31.53 -3.25
CA THR A 91 7.84 31.89 -3.75
C THR A 91 8.66 32.67 -2.73
N THR A 92 8.02 33.32 -1.78
CA THR A 92 8.63 34.12 -0.74
C THR A 92 8.77 33.37 0.59
N LYS A 93 9.57 33.92 1.50
CA LYS A 93 9.67 33.36 2.87
C LYS A 93 8.35 33.52 3.62
N PRO A 94 7.98 32.57 4.48
CA PRO A 94 6.75 32.63 5.27
C PRO A 94 6.73 33.82 6.22
N ASP A 95 5.56 34.42 6.39
CA ASP A 95 5.31 35.49 7.35
C ASP A 95 5.53 34.99 8.80
N GLU A 96 5.75 35.92 9.73
CA GLU A 96 6.00 35.58 11.14
C GLU A 96 4.82 34.83 11.79
N ASN A 97 3.58 35.12 11.40
CA ASN A 97 2.41 34.38 11.90
C ASN A 97 2.39 32.92 11.42
N VAL A 98 2.79 32.69 10.17
CA VAL A 98 2.91 31.34 9.58
C VAL A 98 4.06 30.56 10.24
N LYS A 99 5.22 31.21 10.47
CA LYS A 99 6.33 30.62 11.23
C LYS A 99 5.94 30.29 12.66
N LYS A 100 5.19 31.17 13.32
CA LYS A 100 4.69 30.94 14.68
C LYS A 100 3.76 29.73 14.72
N LEU A 101 2.83 29.58 13.78
CA LEU A 101 2.00 28.38 13.68
C LEU A 101 2.83 27.12 13.46
N PHE A 102 3.79 27.16 12.54
CA PHE A 102 4.71 26.06 12.29
C PHE A 102 5.44 25.65 13.58
N ASN A 103 6.05 26.60 14.27
CA ASN A 103 6.78 26.37 15.51
C ASN A 103 5.89 25.81 16.63
N THR A 104 4.65 26.31 16.76
CA THR A 104 3.68 25.81 17.74
C THR A 104 3.31 24.35 17.43
N PHE A 105 3.03 24.04 16.15
CA PHE A 105 2.67 22.68 15.74
C PHE A 105 3.85 21.71 15.82
N GLU A 106 5.05 22.15 15.46
CA GLU A 106 6.28 21.36 15.60
C GLU A 106 6.58 21.09 17.08
N THR A 107 6.47 22.11 17.97
CA THR A 107 6.69 21.95 19.41
C THR A 107 5.69 20.98 20.03
N PHE A 108 4.40 21.11 19.68
CA PHE A 108 3.36 20.18 20.13
C PHE A 108 3.65 18.74 19.69
N SER A 109 4.00 18.57 18.42
CA SER A 109 4.33 17.26 17.85
C SER A 109 5.55 16.64 18.53
N ILE A 110 6.62 17.43 18.74
CA ILE A 110 7.83 16.96 19.42
C ILE A 110 7.49 16.51 20.85
N ILE A 111 6.73 17.28 21.63
CA ILE A 111 6.37 16.91 23.00
C ILE A 111 5.55 15.63 23.03
N LEU A 112 4.49 15.55 22.20
CA LEU A 112 3.61 14.39 22.17
C LEU A 112 4.38 13.11 21.78
N PHE A 113 5.17 13.18 20.71
CA PHE A 113 5.88 12.01 20.21
C PHE A 113 7.17 11.71 20.99
N LEU A 114 7.75 12.68 21.69
CA LEU A 114 8.80 12.42 22.67
C LEU A 114 8.27 11.58 23.83
N ILE A 115 7.08 11.90 24.37
CA ILE A 115 6.45 11.10 25.41
C ILE A 115 6.24 9.66 24.93
N LEU A 116 5.69 9.46 23.72
CA LEU A 116 5.51 8.12 23.14
C LEU A 116 6.84 7.40 22.92
N THR A 117 7.86 8.12 22.46
CA THR A 117 9.23 7.59 22.31
C THR A 117 9.78 7.11 23.64
N LEU A 118 9.65 7.92 24.70
CA LEU A 118 10.12 7.57 26.04
C LEU A 118 9.36 6.37 26.62
N ILE A 119 8.04 6.29 26.39
CA ILE A 119 7.25 5.10 26.76
C ILE A 119 7.81 3.85 26.07
N CYS A 120 7.99 3.88 24.74
CA CYS A 120 8.54 2.75 24.00
C CYS A 120 10.00 2.43 24.37
N PHE A 121 10.79 3.43 24.79
CA PHE A 121 12.18 3.25 25.18
C PHE A 121 12.34 2.65 26.59
N PHE A 122 11.58 3.14 27.57
CA PHE A 122 11.69 2.72 28.96
C PHE A 122 10.79 1.51 29.28
N PHE A 123 9.68 1.34 28.59
CA PHE A 123 8.71 0.27 28.80
C PHE A 123 8.45 -0.58 27.54
N PRO A 124 9.51 -0.98 26.78
CA PRO A 124 9.32 -1.69 25.51
C PRO A 124 8.63 -3.04 25.69
N HIS A 125 8.89 -3.74 26.80
CA HIS A 125 8.31 -5.04 27.11
C HIS A 125 6.79 -4.94 27.30
N GLN A 126 6.32 -3.98 28.09
CA GLN A 126 4.89 -3.74 28.33
C GLN A 126 4.17 -3.33 27.05
N VAL A 127 4.82 -2.50 26.24
CA VAL A 127 4.26 -2.08 24.94
C VAL A 127 4.14 -3.27 24.00
N MET A 128 5.15 -4.14 23.92
CA MET A 128 5.09 -5.32 23.05
C MET A 128 4.11 -6.38 23.53
N GLN A 129 3.88 -6.51 24.85
CA GLN A 129 2.85 -7.40 25.43
C GLN A 129 1.42 -7.04 24.98
N LEU A 130 1.16 -5.81 24.55
CA LEU A 130 -0.15 -5.43 23.97
C LEU A 130 -0.40 -6.08 22.61
N ILE A 131 0.66 -6.52 21.92
CA ILE A 131 0.62 -7.01 20.55
C ILE A 131 0.99 -8.48 20.48
N ILE A 132 1.95 -8.91 21.32
CA ILE A 132 2.45 -10.28 21.39
C ILE A 132 1.78 -10.96 22.59
N ASN A 133 1.08 -12.07 22.34
CA ASN A 133 0.52 -12.86 23.43
C ASN A 133 1.67 -13.46 24.28
N GLY A 134 1.54 -13.43 25.60
CA GLY A 134 2.58 -13.76 26.56
C GLY A 134 3.16 -15.20 26.50
N ASP A 135 2.61 -16.07 25.65
CA ASP A 135 3.04 -17.47 25.52
C ASP A 135 4.35 -17.64 24.72
N ASN A 136 4.92 -16.57 24.16
CA ASN A 136 6.18 -16.60 23.41
C ASN A 136 7.20 -15.60 23.98
N PRO A 137 7.92 -15.97 25.07
CA PRO A 137 8.86 -15.07 25.75
C PRO A 137 10.09 -14.72 24.90
N GLU A 138 10.50 -15.61 24.00
CA GLU A 138 11.65 -15.35 23.13
C GLU A 138 11.33 -14.27 22.10
N LEU A 139 10.22 -14.39 21.39
CA LEU A 139 9.73 -13.37 20.45
C LEU A 139 9.55 -12.02 21.16
N LEU A 140 8.94 -12.05 22.35
CA LEU A 140 8.69 -10.85 23.16
C LEU A 140 10.00 -10.19 23.58
N GLY A 141 11.01 -10.96 23.99
CA GLY A 141 12.33 -10.46 24.38
C GLY A 141 13.06 -9.79 23.21
N TYR A 142 13.17 -10.45 22.06
CA TYR A 142 13.78 -9.84 20.86
C TYR A 142 13.00 -8.59 20.41
N ALA A 143 11.68 -8.67 20.31
CA ALA A 143 10.86 -7.55 19.84
C ALA A 143 10.97 -6.33 20.76
N SER A 144 11.02 -6.52 22.08
CA SER A 144 11.20 -5.47 23.06
C SER A 144 12.56 -4.77 22.92
N ASN A 145 13.63 -5.53 22.74
CA ASN A 145 14.97 -4.98 22.53
C ASN A 145 15.06 -4.18 21.22
N LEU A 146 14.48 -4.72 20.14
CA LEU A 146 14.46 -4.03 18.83
C LEU A 146 13.59 -2.79 18.86
N LEU A 147 12.43 -2.80 19.55
CA LEU A 147 11.58 -1.62 19.73
C LEU A 147 12.35 -0.51 20.47
N LYS A 148 13.09 -0.85 21.51
CA LYS A 148 13.90 0.12 22.25
C LYS A 148 14.87 0.86 21.33
N ILE A 149 15.56 0.15 20.43
CA ILE A 149 16.49 0.73 19.45
C ILE A 149 15.75 1.61 18.44
N MET A 150 14.58 1.14 17.98
CA MET A 150 13.80 1.83 16.95
C MET A 150 12.88 2.93 17.50
N SER A 151 12.69 3.04 18.83
CA SER A 151 11.77 4.02 19.42
C SER A 151 12.06 5.48 19.02
N PRO A 152 13.33 5.96 18.81
CA PRO A 152 13.56 7.33 18.35
C PRO A 152 12.96 7.65 16.97
N ILE A 153 12.65 6.62 16.17
CA ILE A 153 11.98 6.80 14.87
C ILE A 153 10.59 7.44 15.06
N ILE A 154 9.95 7.20 16.19
CA ILE A 154 8.63 7.77 16.53
C ILE A 154 8.71 9.31 16.55
N LEU A 155 9.70 9.85 17.23
CA LEU A 155 9.93 11.30 17.30
C LEU A 155 10.36 11.87 15.94
N ILE A 156 11.31 11.22 15.27
CA ILE A 156 11.79 11.62 13.95
C ILE A 156 10.64 11.61 12.93
N GLY A 157 9.77 10.59 12.99
CA GLY A 157 8.61 10.44 12.12
C GLY A 157 7.59 11.58 12.25
N ALA A 158 7.38 12.10 13.47
CA ALA A 158 6.51 13.24 13.70
C ALA A 158 7.00 14.51 12.97
N VAL A 159 8.30 14.79 13.06
CA VAL A 159 8.92 15.93 12.38
C VAL A 159 8.91 15.75 10.87
N ILE A 160 9.23 14.54 10.38
CA ILE A 160 9.15 14.20 8.95
C ILE A 160 7.74 14.44 8.41
N GLY A 161 6.69 14.07 9.15
CA GLY A 161 5.31 14.25 8.74
C GLY A 161 4.92 15.71 8.56
N LEU A 162 5.33 16.58 9.47
CA LEU A 162 5.14 18.03 9.35
C LEU A 162 5.91 18.59 8.14
N TYR A 163 7.20 18.24 8.01
CA TYR A 163 8.03 18.68 6.89
C TYR A 163 7.47 18.23 5.54
N TYR A 164 6.92 17.02 5.49
CA TYR A 164 6.22 16.53 4.32
C TYR A 164 5.06 17.45 3.92
N GLY A 165 4.19 17.82 4.87
CA GLY A 165 3.08 18.72 4.63
C GLY A 165 3.52 20.10 4.15
N ILE A 166 4.58 20.67 4.76
CA ILE A 166 5.17 21.94 4.33
C ILE A 166 5.71 21.86 2.90
N LEU A 167 6.51 20.84 2.58
CA LEU A 167 7.08 20.67 1.24
C LEU A 167 6.00 20.55 0.16
N VAL A 168 4.91 19.83 0.42
CA VAL A 168 3.77 19.72 -0.49
C VAL A 168 3.05 21.06 -0.64
N THR A 169 2.85 21.79 0.45
CA THR A 169 2.26 23.15 0.43
C THR A 169 3.07 24.07 -0.51
N TYR A 170 4.40 24.01 -0.46
CA TYR A 170 5.27 24.77 -1.36
C TYR A 170 5.51 24.10 -2.73
N LYS A 171 4.64 23.18 -3.14
CA LYS A 171 4.67 22.47 -4.44
C LYS A 171 5.98 21.71 -4.70
N ARG A 172 6.72 21.33 -3.67
CA ARG A 172 7.96 20.56 -3.76
C ARG A 172 7.67 19.08 -3.59
N PHE A 173 7.06 18.46 -4.58
CA PHE A 173 6.56 17.08 -4.51
C PHE A 173 7.65 16.00 -4.59
N LEU A 174 8.83 16.31 -5.14
CA LEU A 174 9.91 15.34 -5.34
C LEU A 174 10.40 14.74 -4.02
N LEU A 175 10.81 15.58 -3.07
CA LEU A 175 11.42 15.15 -1.82
C LEU A 175 10.49 14.31 -0.94
N PRO A 176 9.23 14.73 -0.72
CA PRO A 176 8.28 13.90 0.02
C PRO A 176 8.10 12.48 -0.55
N ASN A 177 8.08 12.34 -1.88
CA ASN A 177 7.84 11.05 -2.52
C ASN A 177 9.09 10.14 -2.57
N ILE A 178 10.31 10.71 -2.58
CA ILE A 178 11.54 9.93 -2.56
C ILE A 178 12.04 9.63 -1.15
N SER A 179 11.78 10.51 -0.19
CA SER A 179 12.33 10.41 1.17
C SER A 179 11.97 9.10 1.90
N PRO A 180 10.78 8.48 1.74
CA PRO A 180 10.50 7.19 2.37
C PRO A 180 11.42 6.05 1.91
N SER A 181 12.02 6.14 0.71
CA SER A 181 12.99 5.15 0.25
C SER A 181 14.31 5.17 1.05
N MET A 182 14.62 6.28 1.74
CA MET A 182 15.81 6.39 2.58
C MET A 182 15.80 5.38 3.74
N LEU A 183 14.61 5.00 4.22
CA LEU A 183 14.48 3.93 5.20
C LEU A 183 15.03 2.60 4.65
N SER A 184 14.67 2.27 3.42
CA SER A 184 15.17 1.06 2.74
C SER A 184 16.67 1.16 2.46
N VAL A 185 17.15 2.32 2.02
CA VAL A 185 18.58 2.57 1.77
C VAL A 185 19.40 2.41 3.05
N GLY A 186 18.94 2.96 4.18
CA GLY A 186 19.62 2.83 5.48
C GLY A 186 19.76 1.39 5.92
N ILE A 187 18.69 0.61 5.83
CA ILE A 187 18.70 -0.83 6.16
C ILE A 187 19.67 -1.59 5.25
N ILE A 188 19.59 -1.38 3.94
CA ILE A 188 20.45 -2.05 2.95
C ILE A 188 21.92 -1.74 3.23
N ILE A 189 22.29 -0.48 3.42
CA ILE A 189 23.67 -0.07 3.67
C ILE A 189 24.21 -0.74 4.93
N VAL A 190 23.48 -0.65 6.05
CA VAL A 190 23.94 -1.24 7.32
C VAL A 190 24.10 -2.75 7.21
N LEU A 191 23.12 -3.46 6.63
CA LEU A 191 23.20 -4.92 6.50
C LEU A 191 24.30 -5.39 5.53
N LEU A 192 24.57 -4.66 4.45
CA LEU A 192 25.67 -5.02 3.54
C LEU A 192 27.04 -4.82 4.19
N ILE A 193 27.19 -3.81 5.06
CA ILE A 193 28.46 -3.55 5.76
C ILE A 193 28.66 -4.55 6.89
N THR A 194 27.61 -4.80 7.69
CA THR A 194 27.71 -5.62 8.91
C THR A 194 27.48 -7.12 8.68
N LYS A 195 26.94 -7.49 7.51
CA LYS A 195 26.51 -8.85 7.15
C LYS A 195 25.44 -9.45 8.08
N GLY A 196 24.70 -8.57 8.78
CA GLY A 196 23.68 -8.99 9.75
C GLY A 196 24.27 -9.48 11.08
N ASP A 197 23.39 -9.96 11.96
CA ASP A 197 23.70 -10.53 13.27
C ASP A 197 22.59 -11.49 13.69
N LYS A 198 22.79 -12.23 14.80
CA LYS A 198 21.82 -13.21 15.30
C LYS A 198 20.67 -12.59 16.11
N THR A 199 20.73 -11.31 16.42
CA THR A 199 19.77 -10.62 17.32
C THR A 199 18.86 -9.64 16.60
N GLY A 200 19.16 -9.29 15.34
CA GLY A 200 18.47 -8.25 14.59
C GLY A 200 18.89 -6.81 14.96
N PHE A 201 19.94 -6.66 15.79
CA PHE A 201 20.44 -5.37 16.23
C PHE A 201 20.77 -4.45 15.04
N TYR A 202 21.58 -4.93 14.09
CA TYR A 202 21.95 -4.13 12.91
C TYR A 202 20.77 -3.84 12.00
N LEU A 203 19.75 -4.68 11.97
CA LEU A 203 18.52 -4.43 11.24
C LEU A 203 17.74 -3.25 11.86
N ALA A 204 17.63 -3.21 13.19
CA ALA A 204 17.01 -2.10 13.91
C ALA A 204 17.82 -0.79 13.79
N VAL A 205 19.16 -0.87 13.89
CA VAL A 205 20.06 0.28 13.69
C VAL A 205 19.97 0.80 12.25
N GLY A 206 19.92 -0.10 11.26
CA GLY A 206 19.74 0.28 9.85
C GLY A 206 18.42 1.01 9.60
N THR A 207 17.36 0.59 10.31
CA THR A 207 16.04 1.25 10.24
C THR A 207 16.10 2.66 10.85
N LEU A 208 16.72 2.81 12.02
CA LEU A 208 16.91 4.11 12.66
C LEU A 208 17.80 5.03 11.80
N PHE A 209 18.89 4.51 11.25
CA PHE A 209 19.76 5.25 10.34
C PHE A 209 19.00 5.72 9.10
N GLY A 210 18.16 4.86 8.50
CA GLY A 210 17.31 5.23 7.37
C GLY A 210 16.30 6.34 7.71
N ALA A 211 15.71 6.34 8.91
CA ALA A 211 14.84 7.41 9.37
C ALA A 211 15.61 8.74 9.56
N ILE A 212 16.83 8.68 10.07
CA ILE A 212 17.72 9.86 10.16
C ILE A 212 18.04 10.39 8.76
N LEU A 213 18.39 9.52 7.80
CA LEU A 213 18.62 9.93 6.41
C LEU A 213 17.37 10.59 5.79
N GLN A 214 16.18 10.06 6.06
CA GLN A 214 14.92 10.62 5.60
C GLN A 214 14.70 12.05 6.15
N PHE A 215 14.97 12.26 7.44
CA PHE A 215 14.92 13.58 8.06
C PHE A 215 15.96 14.54 7.46
N LEU A 216 17.21 14.10 7.34
CA LEU A 216 18.31 14.90 6.81
C LEU A 216 18.07 15.32 5.34
N LEU A 217 17.33 14.52 4.58
CA LEU A 217 16.97 14.86 3.20
C LEU A 217 15.95 16.02 3.14
N GLN A 218 15.02 16.08 4.09
CA GLN A 218 13.93 17.08 4.10
C GLN A 218 14.31 18.36 4.86
N ALA A 219 14.98 18.25 6.01
CA ALA A 219 15.25 19.36 6.92
C ALA A 219 15.99 20.55 6.29
N PRO A 220 17.05 20.37 5.45
CA PRO A 220 17.74 21.49 4.80
C PRO A 220 16.83 22.27 3.85
N VAL A 221 15.90 21.59 3.17
CA VAL A 221 15.00 22.23 2.21
C VAL A 221 13.93 23.03 2.93
N VAL A 222 13.36 22.50 4.02
CA VAL A 222 12.41 23.22 4.86
C VAL A 222 13.06 24.47 5.47
N ARG A 223 14.32 24.37 5.92
CA ARG A 223 15.10 25.53 6.38
C ARG A 223 15.33 26.56 5.27
N LYS A 224 15.63 26.14 4.05
CA LYS A 224 15.81 27.05 2.89
C LYS A 224 14.52 27.78 2.51
N ILE A 225 13.35 27.18 2.73
CA ILE A 225 12.06 27.85 2.56
C ILE A 225 11.89 28.98 3.58
N GLY A 226 12.53 28.90 4.73
CA GLY A 226 12.50 29.94 5.78
C GLY A 226 11.89 29.48 7.09
N TYR A 227 11.62 28.19 7.24
CA TYR A 227 11.20 27.62 8.53
C TYR A 227 12.42 27.18 9.32
N SER A 228 12.46 27.57 10.57
CA SER A 228 13.47 27.15 11.55
C SER A 228 12.77 26.83 12.86
N PHE A 229 13.09 25.72 13.47
CA PHE A 229 12.51 25.35 14.73
C PHE A 229 12.84 26.39 15.82
N LYS A 230 11.79 26.94 16.43
CA LYS A 230 11.85 27.76 17.64
C LYS A 230 10.70 27.30 18.54
N PRO A 231 10.97 26.80 19.76
CA PRO A 231 9.93 26.35 20.66
C PRO A 231 8.85 27.43 20.87
N SER A 232 7.59 27.05 20.66
CA SER A 232 6.44 27.92 20.86
C SER A 232 5.34 27.15 21.60
N PHE A 233 4.93 27.67 22.75
CA PHE A 233 3.95 27.06 23.65
C PHE A 233 2.57 27.72 23.56
N ASP A 234 2.29 28.46 22.49
CA ASP A 234 1.01 29.12 22.26
C ASP A 234 -0.10 28.13 21.83
N PHE A 235 -0.12 26.96 22.49
CA PHE A 235 -1.16 25.97 22.25
C PHE A 235 -2.53 26.56 22.57
N PHE A 236 -3.55 26.18 21.80
CA PHE A 236 -4.95 26.58 21.96
C PHE A 236 -5.26 28.09 21.85
N LYS A 237 -4.27 28.98 21.90
CA LYS A 237 -4.43 30.41 21.64
C LYS A 237 -4.46 30.75 20.15
N ASN A 238 -3.88 29.90 19.31
CA ASN A 238 -3.80 30.09 17.88
C ASN A 238 -4.97 29.39 17.20
N LYS A 239 -5.89 30.15 16.57
CA LYS A 239 -7.06 29.61 15.87
C LYS A 239 -6.69 28.60 14.77
N ASN A 240 -5.62 28.86 14.02
CA ASN A 240 -5.17 27.94 12.97
C ASN A 240 -4.61 26.62 13.53
N PHE A 241 -4.01 26.65 14.72
CA PHE A 241 -3.56 25.44 15.42
C PHE A 241 -4.75 24.59 15.87
N ASN A 242 -5.78 25.22 16.46
CA ASN A 242 -6.99 24.50 16.85
C ASN A 242 -7.67 23.87 15.63
N GLU A 243 -7.73 24.56 14.51
CA GLU A 243 -8.26 24.02 13.25
C GLU A 243 -7.44 22.82 12.76
N ILE A 244 -6.10 22.85 12.87
CA ILE A 244 -5.26 21.67 12.56
C ILE A 244 -5.67 20.49 13.45
N LEU A 245 -5.87 20.69 14.76
CA LEU A 245 -6.28 19.62 15.67
C LEU A 245 -7.68 19.09 15.37
N GLU A 246 -8.63 19.96 15.03
CA GLU A 246 -9.99 19.56 14.63
C GLU A 246 -10.01 18.69 13.38
N LEU A 247 -9.13 18.97 12.42
CA LEU A 247 -8.98 18.15 11.21
C LEU A 247 -8.19 16.86 11.48
N LEU A 248 -7.17 16.95 12.34
CA LEU A 248 -6.25 15.86 12.64
C LEU A 248 -6.94 14.73 13.38
N PHE A 249 -7.71 15.03 14.43
CA PHE A 249 -8.26 14.03 15.33
C PHE A 249 -9.21 13.02 14.65
N PRO A 250 -10.23 13.43 13.86
CA PRO A 250 -11.08 12.50 13.13
C PRO A 250 -10.32 11.70 12.07
N ALA A 251 -9.36 12.35 11.36
CA ALA A 251 -8.54 11.70 10.36
C ALA A 251 -7.61 10.65 10.97
N PHE A 252 -7.04 10.93 12.15
CA PHE A 252 -6.24 10.00 12.92
C PHE A 252 -7.04 8.77 13.34
N LEU A 253 -8.24 8.96 13.91
CA LEU A 253 -9.13 7.86 14.31
C LEU A 253 -9.48 6.97 13.12
N SER A 254 -9.85 7.58 11.98
CA SER A 254 -10.19 6.86 10.77
C SER A 254 -9.01 6.03 10.22
N SER A 255 -7.80 6.59 10.22
CA SER A 255 -6.59 5.89 9.77
C SER A 255 -6.18 4.77 10.72
N THR A 256 -6.32 4.98 12.03
CA THR A 256 -6.00 3.99 13.05
C THR A 256 -6.91 2.77 12.97
N ILE A 257 -8.21 2.97 12.74
CA ILE A 257 -9.17 1.85 12.55
C ILE A 257 -8.73 0.96 11.39
N GLY A 258 -8.24 1.53 10.30
CA GLY A 258 -7.71 0.77 9.16
C GLY A 258 -6.52 -0.14 9.53
N GLN A 259 -5.75 0.22 10.56
CA GLN A 259 -4.60 -0.55 11.03
C GLN A 259 -4.95 -1.59 12.10
N LEU A 260 -6.09 -1.47 12.79
CA LEU A 260 -6.48 -2.41 13.85
C LEU A 260 -6.54 -3.86 13.36
N GLY A 261 -6.96 -4.08 12.12
CA GLY A 261 -6.97 -5.41 11.51
C GLY A 261 -5.58 -6.07 11.46
N VAL A 262 -4.52 -5.28 11.28
CA VAL A 262 -3.12 -5.76 11.27
C VAL A 262 -2.71 -6.16 12.69
N TYR A 263 -3.04 -5.36 13.71
CA TYR A 263 -2.73 -5.70 15.09
C TYR A 263 -3.47 -6.94 15.58
N VAL A 264 -4.72 -7.14 15.13
CA VAL A 264 -5.45 -8.40 15.38
C VAL A 264 -4.68 -9.58 14.78
N ASP A 265 -4.22 -9.49 13.53
CA ASP A 265 -3.44 -10.56 12.91
C ASP A 265 -2.13 -10.83 13.64
N MET A 266 -1.43 -9.78 14.06
CA MET A 266 -0.21 -9.89 14.85
C MET A 266 -0.45 -10.64 16.15
N PHE A 267 -1.48 -10.27 16.90
CA PHE A 267 -1.82 -10.92 18.16
C PHE A 267 -2.06 -12.43 17.98
N PHE A 268 -2.81 -12.83 16.94
CA PHE A 268 -3.07 -14.24 16.66
C PHE A 268 -1.86 -14.97 16.09
N SER A 269 -0.96 -14.28 15.38
CA SER A 269 0.23 -14.91 14.79
C SER A 269 1.38 -15.07 15.77
N SER A 270 1.38 -14.39 16.91
CA SER A 270 2.50 -14.41 17.87
C SER A 270 2.78 -15.77 18.51
N ASN A 271 1.79 -16.66 18.54
CA ASN A 271 1.91 -18.01 19.08
C ASN A 271 2.05 -19.08 17.98
N LEU A 272 2.27 -18.66 16.74
CA LEU A 272 2.50 -19.59 15.63
C LEU A 272 3.97 -19.97 15.50
N LYS A 273 4.26 -20.85 14.54
CA LYS A 273 5.62 -21.25 14.20
C LYS A 273 6.48 -20.01 13.89
N GLU A 274 7.74 -20.06 14.28
CA GLU A 274 8.74 -19.03 13.97
C GLU A 274 8.79 -18.71 12.49
N GLY A 275 8.95 -17.42 12.16
CA GLY A 275 8.94 -16.92 10.79
C GLY A 275 7.56 -16.76 10.15
N ALA A 276 6.48 -17.14 10.86
CA ALA A 276 5.13 -17.09 10.31
C ALA A 276 4.69 -15.67 9.95
N TRP A 277 4.91 -14.71 10.85
CA TRP A 277 4.55 -13.31 10.59
C TRP A 277 5.39 -12.70 9.47
N THR A 278 6.68 -12.99 9.44
CA THR A 278 7.59 -12.58 8.37
C THR A 278 7.16 -13.13 7.02
N ALA A 279 6.81 -14.42 6.96
CA ALA A 279 6.30 -15.06 5.76
C ALA A 279 4.99 -14.42 5.27
N PHE A 280 4.07 -14.11 6.20
CA PHE A 280 2.86 -13.38 5.88
C PHE A 280 3.16 -11.97 5.33
N GLY A 281 4.12 -11.28 5.92
CA GLY A 281 4.59 -9.97 5.46
C GLY A 281 5.14 -10.02 4.03
N TYR A 282 5.97 -11.00 3.70
CA TYR A 282 6.51 -11.19 2.34
C TYR A 282 5.41 -11.54 1.34
N ALA A 283 4.51 -12.47 1.67
CA ALA A 283 3.38 -12.83 0.82
C ALA A 283 2.50 -11.60 0.53
N ASN A 284 2.19 -10.80 1.55
CA ASN A 284 1.37 -9.60 1.41
C ASN A 284 2.04 -8.53 0.53
N ARG A 285 3.36 -8.36 0.60
CA ARG A 285 4.09 -7.40 -0.26
C ARG A 285 4.12 -7.84 -1.71
N ILE A 286 4.34 -9.14 -1.96
CA ILE A 286 4.30 -9.72 -3.31
C ILE A 286 2.89 -9.59 -3.90
N PHE A 287 1.84 -9.80 -3.10
CA PHE A 287 0.45 -9.59 -3.49
C PHE A 287 0.14 -8.12 -3.80
N GLN A 288 0.54 -7.19 -2.91
CA GLN A 288 0.18 -5.78 -3.03
C GLN A 288 0.84 -5.08 -4.22
N PHE A 289 2.01 -5.52 -4.65
CA PHE A 289 2.73 -4.88 -5.74
C PHE A 289 1.92 -4.89 -7.05
N PRO A 290 1.52 -6.05 -7.63
CA PRO A 290 0.76 -6.08 -8.88
C PRO A 290 -0.69 -5.59 -8.70
N VAL A 291 -1.33 -5.86 -7.56
CA VAL A 291 -2.69 -5.37 -7.29
C VAL A 291 -2.71 -3.84 -7.18
N GLY A 292 -1.70 -3.25 -6.53
CA GLY A 292 -1.56 -1.80 -6.45
C GLY A 292 -1.36 -1.14 -7.81
N LEU A 293 -0.61 -1.76 -8.72
CA LEU A 293 -0.46 -1.28 -10.10
C LEU A 293 -1.80 -1.32 -10.85
N LEU A 294 -2.53 -2.43 -10.73
CA LEU A 294 -3.84 -2.60 -11.35
C LEU A 294 -4.83 -1.52 -10.89
N LEU A 295 -4.93 -1.30 -9.58
CA LEU A 295 -5.82 -0.27 -9.01
C LEU A 295 -5.41 1.14 -9.43
N THR A 296 -4.12 1.43 -9.42
CA THR A 296 -3.62 2.75 -9.80
C THR A 296 -3.91 3.05 -11.28
N ALA A 297 -3.73 2.08 -12.15
CA ALA A 297 -3.94 2.26 -13.58
C ALA A 297 -5.41 2.50 -13.96
N ILE A 298 -6.34 1.85 -13.27
CA ILE A 298 -7.76 1.87 -13.65
C ILE A 298 -8.59 2.74 -12.70
N LEU A 299 -8.43 2.59 -11.39
CA LEU A 299 -9.34 3.17 -10.41
C LEU A 299 -9.00 4.63 -10.08
N VAL A 300 -7.73 5.01 -10.13
CA VAL A 300 -7.33 6.41 -9.86
C VAL A 300 -7.94 7.40 -10.87
N PRO A 301 -7.91 7.13 -12.19
CA PRO A 301 -8.58 8.00 -13.17
C PRO A 301 -10.11 8.02 -13.07
N LEU A 302 -10.72 6.93 -12.57
CA LEU A 302 -12.18 6.84 -12.44
C LEU A 302 -12.74 7.68 -11.28
N PHE A 303 -11.97 7.92 -10.22
CA PHE A 303 -12.46 8.63 -9.04
C PHE A 303 -12.88 10.09 -9.33
N PRO A 304 -12.09 10.94 -10.00
CA PRO A 304 -12.53 12.28 -10.40
C PRO A 304 -13.73 12.27 -11.34
N LEU A 305 -13.80 11.26 -12.23
CA LEU A 305 -14.94 11.09 -13.12
C LEU A 305 -16.22 10.80 -12.33
N PHE A 306 -16.18 9.92 -11.35
CA PHE A 306 -17.31 9.63 -10.47
C PHE A 306 -17.76 10.89 -9.71
N SER A 307 -16.82 11.63 -9.11
CA SER A 307 -17.13 12.85 -8.37
C SER A 307 -17.80 13.90 -9.28
N ARG A 308 -17.36 14.04 -10.52
CA ARG A 308 -17.97 14.95 -11.51
C ARG A 308 -19.38 14.51 -11.87
N LEU A 309 -19.58 13.23 -12.22
CA LEU A 309 -20.89 12.71 -12.63
C LEU A 309 -21.91 12.76 -11.48
N VAL A 310 -21.48 12.45 -10.26
CA VAL A 310 -22.32 12.58 -9.06
C VAL A 310 -22.69 14.04 -8.83
N GLY A 311 -21.75 14.99 -8.97
CA GLY A 311 -22.02 16.43 -8.87
C GLY A 311 -23.00 16.93 -9.92
N GLN A 312 -22.97 16.36 -11.14
CA GLN A 312 -23.91 16.64 -12.23
C GLN A 312 -25.25 15.89 -12.09
N LYS A 313 -25.41 15.04 -11.06
CA LYS A 313 -26.58 14.15 -10.86
C LYS A 313 -26.83 13.19 -12.03
N ASP A 314 -25.80 12.89 -12.83
CA ASP A 314 -25.85 11.94 -13.94
C ASP A 314 -25.71 10.50 -13.42
N ILE A 315 -26.82 9.93 -12.94
CA ILE A 315 -26.85 8.58 -12.36
C ILE A 315 -26.57 7.50 -13.42
N ASP A 316 -27.00 7.73 -14.66
CA ASP A 316 -26.78 6.77 -15.75
C ASP A 316 -25.32 6.75 -16.18
N GLY A 317 -24.67 7.90 -16.25
CA GLY A 317 -23.23 8.02 -16.44
C GLY A 317 -22.46 7.33 -15.32
N VAL A 318 -22.81 7.56 -14.05
CA VAL A 318 -22.18 6.87 -12.90
C VAL A 318 -22.32 5.35 -13.05
N ARG A 319 -23.53 4.86 -13.37
CA ARG A 319 -23.82 3.43 -13.55
C ARG A 319 -22.97 2.83 -14.68
N HIS A 320 -22.93 3.51 -15.83
CA HIS A 320 -22.18 3.05 -17.00
C HIS A 320 -20.67 2.93 -16.67
N TYR A 321 -20.05 3.99 -16.18
CA TYR A 321 -18.61 4.00 -15.91
C TYR A 321 -18.21 3.12 -14.73
N TYR A 322 -19.06 3.00 -13.70
CA TYR A 322 -18.83 2.08 -12.59
C TYR A 322 -18.85 0.63 -13.06
N LYS A 323 -19.86 0.23 -13.82
CA LYS A 323 -19.99 -1.13 -14.38
C LYS A 323 -18.79 -1.47 -15.28
N LYS A 324 -18.41 -0.55 -16.15
CA LYS A 324 -17.27 -0.70 -17.03
C LYS A 324 -15.95 -0.80 -16.26
N GLY A 325 -15.71 0.09 -15.32
CA GLY A 325 -14.50 0.11 -14.50
C GLY A 325 -14.34 -1.14 -13.63
N ILE A 326 -15.40 -1.56 -12.92
CA ILE A 326 -15.35 -2.76 -12.09
C ILE A 326 -15.21 -4.04 -12.93
N GLY A 327 -15.85 -4.11 -14.09
CA GLY A 327 -15.71 -5.25 -14.98
C GLY A 327 -14.31 -5.37 -15.57
N THR A 328 -13.69 -4.26 -15.96
CA THR A 328 -12.28 -4.24 -16.40
C THR A 328 -11.33 -4.67 -15.27
N LEU A 329 -11.60 -4.22 -14.04
CA LEU A 329 -10.82 -4.60 -12.85
C LEU A 329 -10.96 -6.09 -12.53
N ILE A 330 -12.18 -6.65 -12.62
CA ILE A 330 -12.42 -8.08 -12.43
C ILE A 330 -11.71 -8.89 -13.52
N TYR A 331 -11.78 -8.46 -14.78
CA TYR A 331 -11.12 -9.11 -15.90
C TYR A 331 -9.60 -9.17 -15.72
N ALA A 332 -8.98 -8.04 -15.46
CA ALA A 332 -7.53 -7.97 -15.24
C ALA A 332 -7.12 -8.63 -13.91
N GLY A 333 -7.94 -8.49 -12.85
CA GLY A 333 -7.71 -9.13 -11.55
C GLY A 333 -7.79 -10.66 -11.63
N ALA A 334 -8.71 -11.22 -12.42
CA ALA A 334 -8.80 -12.67 -12.66
C ALA A 334 -7.54 -13.20 -13.35
N PHE A 335 -7.05 -12.51 -14.37
CA PHE A 335 -5.78 -12.86 -15.02
C PHE A 335 -4.62 -12.82 -14.03
N LEU A 336 -4.50 -11.76 -13.25
CA LEU A 336 -3.46 -11.63 -12.23
C LEU A 336 -3.54 -12.75 -11.18
N MET A 337 -4.75 -13.09 -10.72
CA MET A 337 -4.99 -14.15 -9.75
C MET A 337 -4.48 -15.51 -10.24
N ILE A 338 -4.82 -15.91 -11.46
CA ILE A 338 -4.39 -17.20 -12.01
C ILE A 338 -2.88 -17.23 -12.30
N CYS A 339 -2.30 -16.10 -12.75
CA CYS A 339 -0.86 -15.99 -12.91
C CYS A 339 -0.13 -16.24 -11.57
N ILE A 340 -0.55 -15.55 -10.50
CA ILE A 340 0.04 -15.76 -9.18
C ILE A 340 -0.14 -17.21 -8.74
N PHE A 341 -1.30 -17.82 -8.92
CA PHE A 341 -1.53 -19.22 -8.53
C PHE A 341 -0.56 -20.19 -9.19
N VAL A 342 -0.27 -20.03 -10.47
CA VAL A 342 0.61 -20.94 -11.20
C VAL A 342 2.07 -20.72 -10.85
N VAL A 343 2.50 -19.47 -10.76
CA VAL A 343 3.94 -19.15 -10.66
C VAL A 343 4.40 -18.78 -9.25
N ARG A 344 3.52 -18.78 -8.22
CA ARG A 344 3.82 -18.24 -6.88
C ARG A 344 5.11 -18.79 -6.27
N THR A 345 5.28 -20.13 -6.29
CA THR A 345 6.45 -20.76 -5.68
C THR A 345 7.74 -20.40 -6.42
N ASP A 346 7.73 -20.45 -7.75
CA ASP A 346 8.90 -20.09 -8.56
C ASP A 346 9.25 -18.61 -8.43
N ALA A 347 8.23 -17.73 -8.39
CA ALA A 347 8.42 -16.29 -8.22
C ALA A 347 9.04 -15.96 -6.84
N ILE A 348 8.57 -16.59 -5.76
CA ILE A 348 9.12 -16.42 -4.42
C ILE A 348 10.54 -16.98 -4.36
N ARG A 349 10.75 -18.15 -4.94
CA ARG A 349 12.05 -18.81 -5.02
C ARG A 349 13.10 -17.91 -5.69
N LEU A 350 12.76 -17.35 -6.85
CA LEU A 350 13.62 -16.41 -7.57
C LEU A 350 13.88 -15.12 -6.80
N ALA A 351 12.85 -14.60 -6.14
CA ALA A 351 12.93 -13.32 -5.45
C ALA A 351 13.67 -13.41 -4.11
N LEU A 352 13.36 -14.41 -3.28
CA LEU A 352 13.72 -14.45 -1.87
C LEU A 352 14.62 -15.61 -1.47
N GLN A 353 14.57 -16.78 -2.15
CA GLN A 353 15.31 -17.98 -1.72
C GLN A 353 16.82 -17.82 -1.92
N ARG A 354 17.45 -17.27 -0.88
CA ARG A 354 18.91 -17.10 -0.78
C ARG A 354 19.33 -16.93 0.67
N GLY A 355 20.59 -17.27 0.99
CA GLY A 355 21.13 -17.13 2.34
C GLY A 355 20.31 -17.86 3.40
N ALA A 356 19.83 -17.12 4.38
CA ALA A 356 19.00 -17.66 5.47
C ALA A 356 17.54 -17.95 5.08
N PHE A 357 17.08 -17.52 3.89
CA PHE A 357 15.73 -17.82 3.41
C PHE A 357 15.75 -19.11 2.59
N ASP A 358 15.37 -20.20 3.22
CA ASP A 358 15.43 -21.56 2.67
C ASP A 358 14.19 -21.94 1.83
N TYR A 359 14.13 -23.22 1.44
CA TYR A 359 13.02 -23.74 0.66
C TYR A 359 11.73 -23.88 1.49
N ASP A 360 11.83 -24.21 2.79
CA ASP A 360 10.66 -24.32 3.66
C ASP A 360 9.98 -22.97 3.87
N ALA A 361 10.77 -21.91 4.04
CA ALA A 361 10.27 -20.53 4.05
C ALA A 361 9.62 -20.15 2.70
N THR A 362 10.18 -20.62 1.58
CA THR A 362 9.60 -20.40 0.24
C THR A 362 8.21 -21.04 0.13
N ILE A 363 8.05 -22.28 0.58
CA ILE A 363 6.76 -22.98 0.57
C ILE A 363 5.76 -22.29 1.50
N LEU A 364 6.19 -21.93 2.72
CA LEU A 364 5.33 -21.21 3.67
C LEU A 364 4.77 -19.90 3.07
N VAL A 365 5.64 -19.08 2.46
CA VAL A 365 5.21 -17.83 1.80
C VAL A 365 4.30 -18.13 0.61
N SER A 366 4.58 -19.19 -0.16
CA SER A 366 3.78 -19.61 -1.30
C SER A 366 2.36 -20.02 -0.91
N ASP A 367 2.21 -20.75 0.19
CA ASP A 367 0.90 -21.18 0.70
C ASP A 367 0.09 -19.99 1.24
N ILE A 368 0.73 -19.11 2.00
CA ILE A 368 0.10 -17.86 2.44
C ILE A 368 -0.35 -17.01 1.24
N LEU A 369 0.52 -16.88 0.23
CA LEU A 369 0.23 -16.10 -0.97
C LEU A 369 -0.97 -16.68 -1.75
N PHE A 370 -1.12 -18.02 -1.78
CA PHE A 370 -2.31 -18.65 -2.36
C PHE A 370 -3.60 -18.13 -1.71
N PHE A 371 -3.69 -18.19 -0.38
CA PHE A 371 -4.90 -17.74 0.33
C PHE A 371 -5.16 -16.25 0.19
N ILE A 372 -4.13 -15.40 0.26
CA ILE A 372 -4.29 -13.94 0.08
C ILE A 372 -4.72 -13.63 -1.36
N THR A 373 -4.21 -14.35 -2.35
CA THR A 373 -4.51 -14.12 -3.77
C THR A 373 -5.99 -14.33 -4.09
N LEU A 374 -6.69 -15.19 -3.38
CA LEU A 374 -8.16 -15.35 -3.48
C LEU A 374 -8.90 -14.03 -3.19
N SER A 375 -8.29 -13.11 -2.47
CA SER A 375 -8.90 -11.80 -2.18
C SER A 375 -8.84 -10.80 -3.33
N ILE A 376 -8.13 -11.05 -4.46
CA ILE A 376 -7.96 -10.07 -5.54
C ILE A 376 -9.31 -9.54 -6.03
N ILE A 377 -10.23 -10.44 -6.37
CA ILE A 377 -11.54 -10.04 -6.88
C ILE A 377 -12.37 -9.28 -5.83
N PRO A 378 -12.55 -9.80 -4.60
CA PRO A 378 -13.20 -9.02 -3.54
C PRO A 378 -12.50 -7.67 -3.27
N TYR A 379 -11.18 -7.63 -3.33
CA TYR A 379 -10.40 -6.42 -3.07
C TYR A 379 -10.70 -5.32 -4.08
N VAL A 380 -10.67 -5.62 -5.38
CA VAL A 380 -10.96 -4.62 -6.43
C VAL A 380 -12.42 -4.16 -6.40
N VAL A 381 -13.35 -5.06 -6.06
CA VAL A 381 -14.78 -4.73 -5.87
C VAL A 381 -14.96 -3.77 -4.69
N ARG A 382 -14.38 -4.11 -3.53
CA ARG A 382 -14.40 -3.30 -2.31
C ARG A 382 -13.87 -1.89 -2.57
N ASP A 383 -12.67 -1.79 -3.19
CA ASP A 383 -11.99 -0.51 -3.40
C ASP A 383 -12.78 0.39 -4.36
N SER A 384 -13.35 -0.21 -5.42
CA SER A 384 -14.21 0.50 -6.38
C SER A 384 -15.48 1.03 -5.72
N ALA A 385 -16.16 0.21 -4.91
CA ALA A 385 -17.36 0.60 -4.19
C ALA A 385 -17.07 1.71 -3.15
N THR A 386 -15.97 1.57 -2.39
CA THR A 386 -15.55 2.57 -1.40
C THR A 386 -15.33 3.94 -2.04
N ARG A 387 -14.63 4.01 -3.18
CA ARG A 387 -14.40 5.28 -3.89
C ARG A 387 -15.69 5.89 -4.41
N LEU A 388 -16.63 5.06 -4.85
CA LEU A 388 -17.94 5.57 -5.27
C LEU A 388 -18.75 6.12 -4.08
N PHE A 389 -18.72 5.47 -2.90
CA PHE A 389 -19.30 6.04 -1.68
C PHE A 389 -18.69 7.40 -1.34
N TYR A 390 -17.37 7.52 -1.43
CA TYR A 390 -16.67 8.80 -1.21
C TYR A 390 -17.07 9.87 -2.23
N SER A 391 -17.30 9.50 -3.49
CA SER A 391 -17.79 10.45 -4.51
C SER A 391 -19.19 10.99 -4.17
N TYR A 392 -20.02 10.22 -3.45
CA TYR A 392 -21.31 10.66 -2.90
C TYR A 392 -21.17 11.42 -1.58
N GLY A 393 -19.97 11.68 -1.07
CA GLY A 393 -19.73 12.29 0.25
C GLY A 393 -20.04 11.38 1.44
N ASP A 394 -20.29 10.09 1.19
CA ASP A 394 -20.65 9.11 2.22
C ASP A 394 -19.42 8.32 2.68
N SER A 395 -18.68 8.90 3.61
CA SER A 395 -17.56 8.21 4.29
C SER A 395 -18.03 7.35 5.46
N LYS A 396 -19.24 7.60 5.99
CA LYS A 396 -19.78 6.93 7.17
C LYS A 396 -20.09 5.46 6.90
N THR A 397 -20.69 5.14 5.75
CA THR A 397 -21.05 3.76 5.38
C THR A 397 -19.83 2.83 5.29
N PRO A 398 -18.75 3.16 4.51
CA PRO A 398 -17.53 2.35 4.50
C PRO A 398 -16.86 2.23 5.86
N PHE A 399 -16.89 3.28 6.69
CA PHE A 399 -16.35 3.27 8.05
C PHE A 399 -17.05 2.28 8.97
N LEU A 400 -18.39 2.30 9.00
CA LEU A 400 -19.17 1.37 9.82
C LEU A 400 -18.98 -0.09 9.41
N ILE A 401 -18.90 -0.34 8.09
CA ILE A 401 -18.59 -1.68 7.58
C ILE A 401 -17.18 -2.11 8.02
N ALA A 402 -16.19 -1.19 8.00
CA ALA A 402 -14.83 -1.50 8.45
C ALA A 402 -14.78 -1.93 9.93
N ILE A 403 -15.59 -1.32 10.81
CA ILE A 403 -15.72 -1.77 12.20
C ILE A 403 -16.27 -3.20 12.26
N GLY A 404 -17.35 -3.49 11.52
CA GLY A 404 -17.90 -4.84 11.43
C GLY A 404 -16.90 -5.87 10.91
N CYS A 405 -16.03 -5.45 9.97
CA CYS A 405 -14.94 -6.27 9.44
C CYS A 405 -13.89 -6.63 10.49
N ILE A 406 -13.58 -5.73 11.43
CA ILE A 406 -12.63 -6.02 12.52
C ILE A 406 -13.22 -7.08 13.45
N ILE A 407 -14.48 -6.95 13.82
CA ILE A 407 -15.17 -7.94 14.67
C ILE A 407 -15.21 -9.31 13.98
N LEU A 408 -15.59 -9.34 12.71
CA LEU A 408 -15.60 -10.57 11.90
C LEU A 408 -14.19 -11.17 11.80
N LYS A 409 -13.15 -10.33 11.67
CA LYS A 409 -11.76 -10.77 11.60
C LYS A 409 -11.30 -11.48 12.86
N ILE A 410 -11.62 -10.92 14.04
CA ILE A 410 -11.34 -11.56 15.33
C ILE A 410 -12.01 -12.94 15.39
N PHE A 411 -13.30 -13.02 15.05
CA PHE A 411 -14.04 -14.27 15.04
C PHE A 411 -13.45 -15.32 14.08
N LEU A 412 -13.12 -14.91 12.85
CA LEU A 412 -12.52 -15.81 11.87
C LEU A 412 -11.11 -16.25 12.26
N ASN A 413 -10.30 -15.38 12.85
CA ASN A 413 -8.99 -15.76 13.35
C ASN A 413 -9.10 -16.78 14.49
N LEU A 414 -10.04 -16.62 15.43
CA LEU A 414 -10.32 -17.61 16.47
C LEU A 414 -10.67 -19.00 15.90
N LEU A 415 -11.43 -19.04 14.81
CA LEU A 415 -11.84 -20.30 14.17
C LEU A 415 -10.74 -20.93 13.30
N LEU A 416 -10.01 -20.11 12.51
CA LEU A 416 -9.16 -20.61 11.43
C LEU A 416 -7.69 -20.75 11.82
N VAL A 417 -7.21 -19.98 12.82
CA VAL A 417 -5.79 -20.02 13.19
C VAL A 417 -5.42 -21.35 13.81
N LYS A 418 -6.27 -21.93 14.66
CA LYS A 418 -6.01 -23.23 15.31
C LYS A 418 -5.81 -24.38 14.31
N PRO A 419 -6.66 -24.61 13.29
CA PRO A 419 -6.50 -25.68 12.32
C PRO A 419 -5.51 -25.38 11.19
N MET A 420 -5.28 -24.11 10.82
CA MET A 420 -4.55 -23.74 9.60
C MET A 420 -3.29 -22.88 9.88
N GLY A 421 -3.02 -22.51 11.13
CA GLY A 421 -1.89 -21.64 11.47
C GLY A 421 -1.98 -20.30 10.75
N ILE A 422 -0.86 -19.84 10.19
CA ILE A 422 -0.77 -18.55 9.47
C ILE A 422 -1.62 -18.52 8.20
N ASN A 423 -1.85 -19.67 7.55
CA ASN A 423 -2.76 -19.77 6.41
C ASN A 423 -4.21 -19.43 6.80
N GLY A 424 -4.59 -19.70 8.04
CA GLY A 424 -5.88 -19.32 8.61
C GLY A 424 -6.05 -17.79 8.69
N ILE A 425 -5.00 -17.05 9.03
CA ILE A 425 -4.99 -15.57 9.02
C ILE A 425 -5.12 -15.06 7.58
N ALA A 426 -4.43 -15.68 6.63
CA ALA A 426 -4.51 -15.32 5.21
C ALA A 426 -5.94 -15.55 4.65
N LEU A 427 -6.55 -16.69 4.97
CA LEU A 427 -7.92 -17.00 4.59
C LEU A 427 -8.94 -16.09 5.28
N SER A 428 -8.77 -15.80 6.58
CA SER A 428 -9.56 -14.83 7.33
C SER A 428 -9.56 -13.46 6.64
N THR A 429 -8.38 -12.96 6.26
CA THR A 429 -8.23 -11.71 5.52
C THR A 429 -9.02 -11.71 4.21
N THR A 430 -8.99 -12.81 3.48
CA THR A 430 -9.77 -12.99 2.25
C THR A 430 -11.27 -12.97 2.49
N LEU A 431 -11.74 -13.71 3.50
CA LEU A 431 -13.18 -13.79 3.84
C LEU A 431 -13.72 -12.44 4.36
N VAL A 432 -12.93 -11.73 5.18
CA VAL A 432 -13.26 -10.37 5.63
C VAL A 432 -13.34 -9.40 4.44
N THR A 433 -12.41 -9.51 3.49
CA THR A 433 -12.42 -8.67 2.28
C THR A 433 -13.65 -8.97 1.41
N LEU A 434 -14.03 -10.24 1.29
CA LEU A 434 -15.24 -10.68 0.59
C LEU A 434 -16.50 -10.15 1.28
N PHE A 435 -16.59 -10.23 2.60
CA PHE A 435 -17.70 -9.68 3.38
C PHE A 435 -17.81 -8.16 3.17
N ASN A 436 -16.68 -7.43 3.27
CA ASN A 436 -16.63 -5.98 3.06
C ASN A 436 -17.13 -5.60 1.66
N ALA A 437 -16.59 -6.26 0.61
CA ALA A 437 -17.00 -6.06 -0.77
C ALA A 437 -18.50 -6.32 -0.98
N SER A 438 -19.01 -7.40 -0.37
CA SER A 438 -20.42 -7.77 -0.47
C SER A 438 -21.34 -6.75 0.21
N MET A 439 -21.01 -6.32 1.44
CA MET A 439 -21.77 -5.30 2.16
C MET A 439 -21.79 -3.96 1.43
N LEU A 440 -20.64 -3.48 0.97
CA LEU A 440 -20.56 -2.26 0.17
C LEU A 440 -21.39 -2.37 -1.11
N THR A 441 -21.31 -3.49 -1.82
CA THR A 441 -22.06 -3.71 -3.07
C THR A 441 -23.57 -3.76 -2.83
N ILE A 442 -24.02 -4.40 -1.74
CA ILE A 442 -25.43 -4.46 -1.36
C ILE A 442 -25.97 -3.07 -1.01
N LEU A 443 -25.21 -2.31 -0.20
CA LEU A 443 -25.64 -0.97 0.20
C LEU A 443 -25.56 0.04 -0.95
N LEU A 444 -24.65 -0.17 -1.91
CA LEU A 444 -24.54 0.66 -3.10
C LEU A 444 -25.80 0.58 -3.99
N LYS A 445 -26.53 -0.55 -3.98
CA LYS A 445 -27.84 -0.68 -4.68
C LYS A 445 -28.84 0.38 -4.26
N ARG A 446 -28.75 0.89 -3.02
CA ARG A 446 -29.63 1.97 -2.53
C ARG A 446 -29.34 3.33 -3.17
N LYS A 447 -28.13 3.53 -3.70
CA LYS A 447 -27.69 4.78 -4.35
C LYS A 447 -27.78 4.71 -5.87
N ILE A 448 -27.44 3.56 -6.44
CA ILE A 448 -27.48 3.34 -7.89
C ILE A 448 -28.06 1.95 -8.19
N SER A 449 -29.00 1.90 -9.13
CA SER A 449 -29.56 0.65 -9.64
C SER A 449 -28.60 0.04 -10.68
N ILE A 450 -27.62 -0.75 -10.22
CA ILE A 450 -26.68 -1.44 -11.12
C ILE A 450 -27.38 -2.66 -11.72
N GLY A 451 -27.51 -2.72 -13.03
CA GLY A 451 -27.98 -3.91 -13.75
C GLY A 451 -26.92 -5.02 -13.69
N TYR A 452 -26.95 -5.85 -12.66
CA TYR A 452 -25.93 -6.89 -12.44
C TYR A 452 -25.96 -8.05 -13.44
N LYS A 453 -27.08 -8.27 -14.16
CA LYS A 453 -27.26 -9.45 -15.05
C LYS A 453 -26.16 -9.56 -16.10
N SER A 454 -25.81 -8.48 -16.80
CA SER A 454 -24.75 -8.52 -17.82
C SER A 454 -23.35 -8.64 -17.18
N LEU A 455 -23.16 -8.06 -16.01
CA LEU A 455 -21.90 -8.15 -15.26
C LEU A 455 -21.66 -9.60 -14.81
N ILE A 456 -22.69 -10.28 -14.28
CA ILE A 456 -22.63 -11.69 -13.88
C ILE A 456 -22.35 -12.58 -15.09
N SER A 457 -23.02 -12.35 -16.24
CA SER A 457 -22.76 -13.10 -17.46
C SER A 457 -21.30 -12.98 -17.92
N ASN A 458 -20.74 -11.77 -17.91
CA ASN A 458 -19.31 -11.56 -18.22
C ASN A 458 -18.39 -12.22 -17.15
N CYS A 459 -18.76 -12.16 -15.86
CA CYS A 459 -17.99 -12.84 -14.80
C CYS A 459 -17.92 -14.35 -14.99
N ILE A 460 -19.03 -15.00 -15.42
CA ILE A 460 -19.04 -16.43 -15.72
C ILE A 460 -18.07 -16.75 -16.88
N LYS A 461 -18.11 -15.97 -17.95
CA LYS A 461 -17.16 -16.14 -19.07
C LYS A 461 -15.70 -15.95 -18.61
N ILE A 462 -15.44 -14.93 -17.78
CA ILE A 462 -14.12 -14.67 -17.22
C ILE A 462 -13.65 -15.86 -16.37
N LEU A 463 -14.52 -16.44 -15.53
CA LEU A 463 -14.20 -17.62 -14.73
C LEU A 463 -13.85 -18.84 -15.59
N VAL A 464 -14.59 -19.09 -16.68
CA VAL A 464 -14.29 -20.18 -17.61
C VAL A 464 -12.93 -19.97 -18.27
N VAL A 465 -12.66 -18.75 -18.79
CA VAL A 465 -11.36 -18.42 -19.39
C VAL A 465 -10.23 -18.56 -18.38
N ALA A 466 -10.45 -18.06 -17.16
CA ALA A 466 -9.47 -18.16 -16.08
C ALA A 466 -9.18 -19.63 -15.72
N ALA A 467 -10.20 -20.46 -15.60
CA ALA A 467 -10.03 -21.89 -15.30
C ALA A 467 -9.24 -22.63 -16.38
N ILE A 468 -9.58 -22.42 -17.66
CA ILE A 468 -8.87 -23.05 -18.78
C ILE A 468 -7.41 -22.56 -18.82
N THR A 469 -7.19 -21.26 -18.70
CA THR A 469 -5.84 -20.68 -18.70
C THR A 469 -5.01 -21.19 -17.52
N PHE A 470 -5.62 -21.34 -16.33
CA PHE A 470 -4.97 -21.93 -15.15
C PHE A 470 -4.54 -23.37 -15.41
N LEU A 471 -5.40 -24.19 -16.03
CA LEU A 471 -5.06 -25.58 -16.38
C LEU A 471 -3.91 -25.65 -17.37
N ILE A 472 -3.93 -24.82 -18.43
CA ILE A 472 -2.85 -24.72 -19.42
C ILE A 472 -1.54 -24.31 -18.73
N GLY A 473 -1.56 -23.23 -17.94
CA GLY A 473 -0.39 -22.72 -17.25
C GLY A 473 0.19 -23.74 -16.26
N SER A 474 -0.66 -24.41 -15.48
CA SER A 474 -0.26 -25.45 -14.55
C SER A 474 0.34 -26.66 -15.26
N PHE A 475 -0.24 -27.08 -16.38
CA PHE A 475 0.27 -28.17 -17.19
C PHE A 475 1.67 -27.85 -17.75
N VAL A 476 1.85 -26.68 -18.33
CA VAL A 476 3.16 -26.22 -18.84
C VAL A 476 4.19 -26.11 -17.72
N SER A 477 3.79 -25.52 -16.59
CA SER A 477 4.66 -25.37 -15.41
C SER A 477 5.12 -26.73 -14.86
N ASN A 478 4.22 -27.73 -14.80
CA ASN A 478 4.53 -29.06 -14.32
C ASN A 478 5.43 -29.83 -15.29
N ILE A 479 5.18 -29.75 -16.60
CA ILE A 479 6.04 -30.37 -17.62
C ILE A 479 7.45 -29.78 -17.51
N TYR A 480 7.57 -28.45 -17.45
CA TYR A 480 8.86 -27.78 -17.34
C TYR A 480 9.63 -28.27 -16.12
N SER A 481 8.99 -28.33 -14.95
CA SER A 481 9.61 -28.76 -13.68
C SER A 481 10.00 -30.25 -13.68
N LYS A 482 9.35 -31.08 -14.51
CA LYS A 482 9.67 -32.51 -14.61
C LYS A 482 10.94 -32.76 -15.40
N TYR A 483 11.23 -31.97 -16.42
CA TYR A 483 12.35 -32.22 -17.34
C TYR A 483 13.53 -31.28 -17.15
N ILE A 484 13.37 -30.18 -16.41
CA ILE A 484 14.40 -29.16 -16.26
C ILE A 484 14.68 -28.96 -14.77
N GLU A 485 15.91 -29.25 -14.36
CA GLU A 485 16.38 -28.99 -12.99
C GLU A 485 16.37 -27.50 -12.70
N TRP A 486 15.99 -27.17 -11.49
CA TRP A 486 15.83 -25.78 -11.08
C TRP A 486 17.19 -25.12 -10.83
N ASN A 487 17.47 -24.05 -11.53
CA ASN A 487 18.47 -23.04 -11.18
C ASN A 487 17.88 -21.64 -11.43
N PHE A 488 18.58 -20.59 -11.04
CA PHE A 488 18.08 -19.22 -11.15
C PHE A 488 17.66 -18.84 -12.60
N ILE A 489 18.49 -19.18 -13.59
CA ILE A 489 18.24 -18.87 -14.99
C ILE A 489 17.05 -19.67 -15.53
N MET A 490 17.01 -20.97 -15.22
CA MET A 490 15.91 -21.84 -15.67
C MET A 490 14.59 -21.47 -14.98
N GLY A 491 14.63 -21.05 -13.72
CA GLY A 491 13.46 -20.47 -13.05
C GLY A 491 12.95 -19.19 -13.72
N LEU A 492 13.84 -18.31 -14.14
CA LEU A 492 13.47 -17.08 -14.88
C LEU A 492 12.86 -17.42 -16.25
N ILE A 493 13.47 -18.35 -17.00
CA ILE A 493 12.96 -18.84 -18.29
C ILE A 493 11.57 -19.45 -18.09
N LYS A 494 11.38 -20.28 -17.04
CA LYS A 494 10.08 -20.87 -16.71
C LYS A 494 9.01 -19.80 -16.47
N LEU A 495 9.31 -18.77 -15.65
CA LEU A 495 8.37 -17.68 -15.39
C LEU A 495 7.97 -16.95 -16.67
N LEU A 496 8.95 -16.62 -17.53
CA LEU A 496 8.68 -15.94 -18.80
C LEU A 496 7.85 -16.83 -19.75
N LEU A 497 8.22 -18.09 -19.92
CA LEU A 497 7.52 -19.02 -20.81
C LEU A 497 6.09 -19.28 -20.36
N VAL A 498 5.89 -19.60 -19.07
CA VAL A 498 4.56 -19.83 -18.51
C VAL A 498 3.73 -18.54 -18.58
N GLY A 499 4.33 -17.39 -18.25
CA GLY A 499 3.66 -16.09 -18.32
C GLY A 499 3.22 -15.73 -19.74
N ILE A 500 4.06 -15.94 -20.75
CA ILE A 500 3.72 -15.71 -22.16
C ILE A 500 2.57 -16.64 -22.61
N ILE A 501 2.68 -17.94 -22.32
CA ILE A 501 1.64 -18.91 -22.70
C ILE A 501 0.31 -18.58 -22.03
N MET A 502 0.31 -18.24 -20.74
CA MET A 502 -0.90 -17.84 -20.03
C MET A 502 -1.48 -16.56 -20.60
N THR A 503 -0.65 -15.59 -20.96
CA THR A 503 -1.09 -14.32 -21.58
C THR A 503 -1.76 -14.61 -22.93
N ILE A 504 -1.10 -15.34 -23.81
CA ILE A 504 -1.68 -15.69 -25.11
C ILE A 504 -2.98 -16.47 -24.94
N SER A 505 -3.01 -17.49 -24.08
CA SER A 505 -4.20 -18.31 -23.82
C SER A 505 -5.36 -17.47 -23.28
N TYR A 506 -5.11 -16.60 -22.28
CA TYR A 506 -6.13 -15.78 -21.65
C TYR A 506 -6.77 -14.81 -22.65
N PHE A 507 -5.95 -14.07 -23.40
CA PHE A 507 -6.45 -13.10 -24.37
C PHE A 507 -7.13 -13.77 -25.59
N SER A 508 -6.58 -14.88 -26.09
CA SER A 508 -7.19 -15.62 -27.21
C SER A 508 -8.54 -16.21 -26.83
N LEU A 509 -8.64 -16.88 -25.67
CA LEU A 509 -9.90 -17.43 -25.16
C LEU A 509 -10.92 -16.32 -24.85
N SER A 510 -10.47 -15.19 -24.32
CA SER A 510 -11.32 -14.03 -24.09
C SER A 510 -11.92 -13.46 -25.37
N HIS A 511 -11.15 -13.45 -26.46
CA HIS A 511 -11.60 -13.02 -27.77
C HIS A 511 -12.60 -14.02 -28.37
N ILE A 512 -12.33 -15.34 -28.29
CA ILE A 512 -13.22 -16.40 -28.76
C ILE A 512 -14.59 -16.33 -28.06
N LEU A 513 -14.60 -16.13 -26.72
CA LEU A 513 -15.83 -16.02 -25.94
C LEU A 513 -16.47 -14.62 -25.99
N LYS A 514 -15.91 -13.71 -26.81
CA LYS A 514 -16.40 -12.34 -26.98
C LYS A 514 -16.63 -11.64 -25.65
N ILE A 515 -15.59 -11.62 -24.79
CA ILE A 515 -15.63 -10.88 -23.53
C ILE A 515 -15.57 -9.39 -23.85
N GLU A 516 -16.56 -8.62 -23.42
CA GLU A 516 -16.73 -7.19 -23.70
C GLU A 516 -15.46 -6.36 -23.46
N TYR A 517 -14.75 -6.63 -22.36
CA TYR A 517 -13.53 -5.89 -21.97
C TYR A 517 -12.34 -6.17 -22.90
N MET A 518 -12.26 -7.36 -23.47
CA MET A 518 -11.26 -7.73 -24.46
C MET A 518 -11.54 -7.05 -25.81
N GLU A 519 -12.79 -7.11 -26.28
CA GLU A 519 -13.20 -6.47 -27.53
C GLU A 519 -12.96 -4.95 -27.50
N GLU A 520 -13.23 -4.32 -26.35
CA GLU A 520 -12.94 -2.89 -26.16
C GLU A 520 -11.43 -2.61 -26.23
N LEU A 521 -10.60 -3.46 -25.64
CA LEU A 521 -9.14 -3.33 -25.68
C LEU A 521 -8.62 -3.42 -27.12
N ILE A 522 -9.10 -4.40 -27.88
CA ILE A 522 -8.77 -4.57 -29.30
C ILE A 522 -9.18 -3.34 -30.10
N SER A 523 -10.40 -2.85 -29.90
CA SER A 523 -10.91 -1.66 -30.61
C SER A 523 -10.07 -0.41 -30.35
N LYS A 524 -9.66 -0.21 -29.11
CA LYS A 524 -8.78 0.91 -28.73
C LYS A 524 -7.39 0.81 -29.38
N ILE A 525 -6.81 -0.37 -29.38
CA ILE A 525 -5.51 -0.63 -30.04
C ILE A 525 -5.64 -0.34 -31.55
N LYS A 526 -6.64 -0.91 -32.20
CA LYS A 526 -6.89 -0.72 -33.64
C LYS A 526 -7.09 0.75 -34.02
N ASN A 527 -7.86 1.49 -33.19
CA ASN A 527 -8.09 2.92 -33.41
C ASN A 527 -6.81 3.75 -33.23
N LYS A 528 -5.92 3.36 -32.29
CA LYS A 528 -4.64 4.04 -32.10
C LYS A 528 -3.69 3.81 -33.29
N PHE A 529 -3.61 2.59 -33.81
CA PHE A 529 -2.83 2.28 -35.01
C PHE A 529 -3.37 3.02 -36.25
N ASN A 530 -4.68 3.05 -36.45
CA ASN A 530 -5.30 3.76 -37.57
C ASN A 530 -5.10 5.30 -37.50
N ARG A 531 -4.96 5.87 -36.29
CA ARG A 531 -4.61 7.29 -36.12
C ARG A 531 -3.14 7.56 -36.37
N ALA A 532 -2.24 6.66 -35.97
CA ALA A 532 -0.81 6.78 -36.21
C ALA A 532 -0.52 6.73 -37.73
N SER A 533 -1.13 5.78 -38.47
CA SER A 533 -0.97 5.68 -39.90
C SER A 533 -1.60 6.83 -40.71
N LYS A 534 -2.56 7.56 -40.13
CA LYS A 534 -3.15 8.77 -40.76
C LYS A 534 -2.34 10.04 -40.51
N ASN A 535 -1.46 10.04 -39.52
CA ASN A 535 -0.58 11.18 -39.22
C ASN A 535 0.81 11.03 -39.90
N GLU A 536 1.07 9.89 -40.57
CA GLU A 536 2.29 9.64 -41.35
C GLU A 536 2.07 9.80 -42.87
N ILE A 537 0.83 10.08 -43.30
CA ILE A 537 0.44 10.46 -44.64
C ILE A 537 0.05 11.96 -44.65
#